data_d3644c5cc02dfb0fe5cbd33475aa7f69
#
_entry.id   d3644c5cc02dfb0fe5cbd33475aa7f69
#
_cell.length_a   1.000
_cell.length_b   1.000
_cell.length_c   1.000
_cell.angle_alpha   90.00
_cell.angle_beta   90.00
_cell.angle_gamma   90.00
#
_symmetry.space_group_name_H-M   'P 1'
#
loop_
_entity.id
_entity.type
_entity.pdbx_description
1 polymer ?
#
loop_
_entity_poly.entity_id
_entity_poly.type
_entity_poly.pdbx_seq_one_letter_code
_entity_poly.pdbx_strand_id
1 'polypeptide(L)'
;MTRSPSAVQFKQANLENGLTVIAEINPQAKSVALGYFCKTGSRDETAEIAGVSHFLEHMLFKGSERRDALQVNLEFDRMGAQYNAYTSEENTVYYGVVLPEFAPQLLELWTDLMHPALRQEDFETEKQVILEEIALYQDRPNVMLFDWGRARYFAGHPLGNSVLGTVQSITALTREQMASYLAQRYAPSNLVLALAGQVDWERTLEQVASLTASWPRGRAERTYPTLNPAVGELREPYPKATQAYLAVFAPGVSAQDPRRYAAHILANILGEEGSGRLHWALTDKGLVESVGAGVDLADLAGVYYVYAQTDPANEEVARAVLREELECLERFGVRAEELERAKNKLATGLVFAGETPMQRLMSVGINYIYNQTYEPLSEVARKVRAVTLHDVNSLLEAQPFSQSFFYSLVPA
;
A
#
# COMPACT_ATOMS: atom_id res chain seq x y z
N MET A 1 5.49 41.65 -18.37
CA MET A 1 5.99 40.29 -18.71
C MET A 1 5.48 39.32 -17.68
N THR A 2 4.36 38.68 -17.92
CA THR A 2 3.84 37.61 -17.09
C THR A 2 4.74 36.38 -17.30
N ARG A 3 5.56 36.05 -16.29
CA ARG A 3 6.28 34.75 -16.29
C ARG A 3 5.21 33.66 -16.40
N SER A 4 5.29 32.83 -17.46
CA SER A 4 4.52 31.59 -17.51
C SER A 4 4.72 30.84 -16.18
N PRO A 5 3.68 30.29 -15.58
CA PRO A 5 3.83 29.46 -14.39
C PRO A 5 4.86 28.36 -14.71
N SER A 6 5.92 28.27 -13.91
CA SER A 6 6.95 27.26 -14.13
C SER A 6 6.29 25.89 -14.01
N ALA A 7 6.45 25.08 -15.04
CA ALA A 7 5.87 23.74 -15.10
C ALA A 7 6.44 22.86 -13.98
N VAL A 8 5.64 21.89 -13.54
CA VAL A 8 6.09 20.81 -12.64
C VAL A 8 7.30 20.12 -13.26
N GLN A 9 8.35 19.91 -12.49
CA GLN A 9 9.59 19.29 -12.93
C GLN A 9 9.87 18.02 -12.13
N PHE A 10 10.36 17.00 -12.80
CA PHE A 10 10.90 15.82 -12.15
C PHE A 10 12.43 15.86 -12.13
N LYS A 11 13.01 15.57 -10.99
CA LYS A 11 14.44 15.41 -10.78
C LYS A 11 14.74 14.08 -10.14
N GLN A 12 15.89 13.50 -10.48
CA GLN A 12 16.35 12.23 -9.93
C GLN A 12 17.88 12.24 -9.79
N ALA A 13 18.37 11.63 -8.72
CA ALA A 13 19.78 11.36 -8.50
C ALA A 13 19.95 10.00 -7.80
N ASN A 14 21.03 9.31 -8.14
CA ASN A 14 21.49 8.13 -7.42
C ASN A 14 22.77 8.50 -6.68
N LEU A 15 22.76 8.38 -5.36
CA LEU A 15 23.94 8.68 -4.54
C LEU A 15 24.95 7.53 -4.62
N GLU A 16 26.21 7.82 -4.29
CA GLU A 16 27.30 6.82 -4.33
C GLU A 16 27.06 5.62 -3.42
N ASN A 17 26.32 5.79 -2.31
CA ASN A 17 25.94 4.71 -1.40
C ASN A 17 24.81 3.82 -1.92
N GLY A 18 24.17 4.20 -3.03
CA GLY A 18 23.06 3.48 -3.67
C GLY A 18 21.68 4.05 -3.37
N LEU A 19 21.53 5.06 -2.51
CA LEU A 19 20.24 5.71 -2.24
C LEU A 19 19.75 6.45 -3.49
N THR A 20 18.51 6.19 -3.86
CA THR A 20 17.83 6.95 -4.93
C THR A 20 17.06 8.12 -4.33
N VAL A 21 17.26 9.31 -4.87
CA VAL A 21 16.53 10.53 -4.52
C VAL A 21 15.71 10.98 -5.71
N ILE A 22 14.40 11.20 -5.52
CA ILE A 22 13.50 11.68 -6.57
C ILE A 22 12.69 12.88 -6.05
N ALA A 23 12.39 13.83 -6.93
CA ALA A 23 11.56 14.96 -6.58
C ALA A 23 10.61 15.36 -7.72
N GLU A 24 9.33 15.53 -7.40
CA GLU A 24 8.35 16.23 -8.22
C GLU A 24 8.24 17.68 -7.71
N ILE A 25 8.91 18.60 -8.40
CA ILE A 25 9.01 20.00 -7.99
C ILE A 25 7.87 20.80 -8.58
N ASN A 26 7.01 21.32 -7.70
CA ASN A 26 5.94 22.24 -8.06
C ASN A 26 6.17 23.61 -7.41
N PRO A 27 6.66 24.64 -8.14
CA PRO A 27 6.90 25.96 -7.56
C PRO A 27 5.64 26.73 -7.11
N GLN A 28 4.46 26.24 -7.48
CA GLN A 28 3.17 26.80 -7.06
C GLN A 28 2.71 26.24 -5.71
N ALA A 29 3.25 25.10 -5.30
CA ALA A 29 2.91 24.48 -4.02
C ALA A 29 3.32 25.38 -2.85
N LYS A 30 2.60 25.25 -1.72
CA LYS A 30 2.85 26.02 -0.48
C LYS A 30 3.42 25.16 0.62
N SER A 31 3.63 23.89 0.36
CA SER A 31 4.23 22.92 1.27
C SER A 31 5.21 21.99 0.53
N VAL A 32 5.97 21.26 1.32
CA VAL A 32 6.84 20.17 0.87
C VAL A 32 6.45 18.92 1.60
N ALA A 33 6.16 17.87 0.86
CA ALA A 33 6.06 16.52 1.38
C ALA A 33 7.34 15.75 1.02
N LEU A 34 7.85 14.97 1.97
CA LEU A 34 9.00 14.10 1.74
C LEU A 34 8.85 12.82 2.55
N GLY A 35 9.51 11.75 2.08
CA GLY A 35 9.47 10.47 2.78
C GLY A 35 10.42 9.44 2.21
N TYR A 36 10.77 8.48 3.08
CA TYR A 36 11.53 7.30 2.72
C TYR A 36 10.59 6.15 2.39
N PHE A 37 10.76 5.59 1.22
CA PHE A 37 10.03 4.43 0.72
C PHE A 37 11.00 3.25 0.75
N CYS A 38 10.76 2.32 1.68
CA CYS A 38 11.56 1.11 1.84
C CYS A 38 10.89 -0.02 1.06
N LYS A 39 11.61 -0.68 0.15
CA LYS A 39 11.11 -1.86 -0.56
C LYS A 39 11.21 -3.09 0.36
N THR A 40 10.44 -3.06 1.45
CA THR A 40 10.37 -4.14 2.44
C THR A 40 9.03 -4.12 3.17
N GLY A 41 8.51 -5.29 3.49
CA GLY A 41 7.27 -5.52 4.20
C GLY A 41 7.14 -6.99 4.57
N SER A 42 5.94 -7.43 4.97
CA SER A 42 5.71 -8.80 5.42
C SER A 42 6.07 -9.87 4.38
N ARG A 43 6.04 -9.54 3.11
CA ARG A 43 6.51 -10.43 2.02
C ARG A 43 7.98 -10.82 2.13
N ASP A 44 8.80 -9.97 2.74
CA ASP A 44 10.25 -10.16 2.86
C ASP A 44 10.67 -10.86 4.17
N GLU A 45 9.69 -11.26 4.97
CA GLU A 45 9.87 -11.89 6.27
C GLU A 45 9.85 -13.41 6.18
N THR A 46 10.62 -14.06 7.07
CA THR A 46 10.45 -15.50 7.30
C THR A 46 9.43 -15.73 8.42
N ALA A 47 8.94 -16.96 8.56
CA ALA A 47 7.95 -17.28 9.58
C ALA A 47 8.44 -16.99 11.01
N GLU A 48 9.76 -17.10 11.26
CA GLU A 48 10.37 -16.88 12.57
C GLU A 48 10.39 -15.40 12.98
N ILE A 49 10.38 -14.48 12.00
CA ILE A 49 10.42 -13.03 12.22
C ILE A 49 9.17 -12.33 11.69
N ALA A 50 8.08 -13.07 11.49
CA ALA A 50 6.84 -12.50 10.96
C ALA A 50 6.35 -11.34 11.84
N GLY A 51 6.05 -10.19 11.19
CA GLY A 51 5.68 -8.94 11.85
C GLY A 51 6.85 -8.01 12.16
N VAL A 52 8.10 -8.40 11.84
CA VAL A 52 9.28 -7.56 12.14
C VAL A 52 9.28 -6.23 11.40
N SER A 53 8.73 -6.16 10.16
CA SER A 53 8.67 -4.90 9.39
C SER A 53 7.77 -3.88 10.08
N HIS A 54 6.60 -4.30 10.52
CA HIS A 54 5.65 -3.46 11.23
C HIS A 54 6.19 -3.07 12.62
N PHE A 55 6.76 -4.00 13.35
CA PHE A 55 7.37 -3.70 14.65
C PHE A 55 8.55 -2.72 14.49
N LEU A 56 9.37 -2.88 13.46
CA LEU A 56 10.46 -1.94 13.17
C LEU A 56 9.93 -0.54 12.82
N GLU A 57 8.80 -0.44 12.12
CA GLU A 57 8.13 0.85 11.88
C GLU A 57 7.87 1.59 13.20
N HIS A 58 7.29 0.92 14.19
CA HIS A 58 7.06 1.49 15.52
C HIS A 58 8.38 1.91 16.21
N MET A 59 9.41 1.08 16.09
CA MET A 59 10.70 1.33 16.72
C MET A 59 11.44 2.57 16.17
N LEU A 60 11.19 2.97 14.91
CA LEU A 60 11.76 4.20 14.39
C LEU A 60 11.28 5.44 15.17
N PHE A 61 10.02 5.45 15.61
CA PHE A 61 9.48 6.54 16.42
C PHE A 61 9.99 6.55 17.88
N LYS A 62 10.66 5.48 18.33
CA LYS A 62 11.36 5.47 19.64
C LYS A 62 12.69 6.21 19.60
N GLY A 63 13.13 6.61 18.40
CA GLY A 63 14.27 7.50 18.18
C GLY A 63 15.56 6.79 17.80
N SER A 64 16.58 7.61 17.69
CA SER A 64 17.94 7.27 17.27
C SER A 64 18.91 7.30 18.46
N GLU A 65 20.19 7.10 18.20
CA GLU A 65 21.24 7.35 19.21
C GLU A 65 21.30 8.82 19.68
N ARG A 66 20.81 9.75 18.85
CA ARG A 66 20.83 11.19 19.10
C ARG A 66 19.55 11.72 19.74
N ARG A 67 18.45 10.99 19.61
CA ARG A 67 17.11 11.44 19.99
C ARG A 67 16.35 10.32 20.69
N ASP A 68 15.68 10.64 21.78
CA ASP A 68 14.65 9.78 22.35
C ASP A 68 13.27 10.06 21.73
N ALA A 69 12.27 9.25 22.08
CA ALA A 69 10.91 9.37 21.55
C ALA A 69 10.26 10.72 21.83
N LEU A 70 10.52 11.33 22.98
CA LEU A 70 9.99 12.65 23.34
C LEU A 70 10.59 13.73 22.44
N GLN A 71 11.91 13.68 22.21
CA GLN A 71 12.61 14.61 21.34
C GLN A 71 12.12 14.50 19.89
N VAL A 72 11.91 13.28 19.40
CA VAL A 72 11.32 13.03 18.05
C VAL A 72 9.96 13.72 17.92
N ASN A 73 9.05 13.49 18.88
CA ASN A 73 7.72 14.09 18.85
C ASN A 73 7.79 15.62 18.91
N LEU A 74 8.63 16.17 19.81
CA LEU A 74 8.79 17.63 19.97
C LEU A 74 9.39 18.29 18.71
N GLU A 75 10.27 17.59 17.98
CA GLU A 75 10.84 18.12 16.73
C GLU A 75 9.78 18.15 15.62
N PHE A 76 8.94 17.11 15.48
CA PHE A 76 7.81 17.14 14.55
C PHE A 76 6.82 18.27 14.91
N ASP A 77 6.48 18.41 16.18
CA ASP A 77 5.55 19.46 16.65
C ASP A 77 6.08 20.87 16.36
N ARG A 78 7.38 21.11 16.61
CA ARG A 78 8.01 22.42 16.35
C ARG A 78 7.97 22.83 14.90
N MET A 79 8.01 21.86 13.97
CA MET A 79 7.88 22.11 12.55
C MET A 79 6.41 22.22 12.10
N GLY A 80 5.45 21.91 12.97
CA GLY A 80 4.04 21.77 12.59
C GLY A 80 3.85 20.67 11.54
N ALA A 81 4.67 19.62 11.59
CA ALA A 81 4.66 18.56 10.62
C ALA A 81 3.39 17.69 10.74
N GLN A 82 2.78 17.39 9.61
CA GLN A 82 1.85 16.27 9.51
C GLN A 82 2.66 15.06 9.03
N TYR A 83 2.79 14.06 9.88
CA TYR A 83 3.63 12.90 9.59
C TYR A 83 2.94 11.59 9.95
N ASN A 84 3.37 10.52 9.32
CA ASN A 84 2.92 9.17 9.62
C ASN A 84 3.90 8.15 8.98
N ALA A 85 3.66 6.87 9.28
CA ALA A 85 4.26 5.77 8.57
C ALA A 85 3.20 4.68 8.33
N TYR A 86 3.50 3.74 7.45
CA TYR A 86 2.73 2.51 7.30
C TYR A 86 3.60 1.39 6.74
N THR A 87 3.25 0.19 7.12
CA THR A 87 3.81 -1.05 6.58
C THR A 87 2.73 -1.81 5.80
N SER A 88 3.08 -2.29 4.63
CA SER A 88 2.27 -3.19 3.82
C SER A 88 3.00 -4.52 3.60
N GLU A 89 2.46 -5.36 2.74
CA GLU A 89 3.13 -6.61 2.38
C GLU A 89 4.48 -6.37 1.69
N GLU A 90 4.65 -5.27 0.98
CA GLU A 90 5.81 -5.05 0.11
C GLU A 90 6.62 -3.80 0.42
N ASN A 91 6.04 -2.84 1.13
CA ASN A 91 6.65 -1.54 1.34
C ASN A 91 6.40 -1.04 2.76
N THR A 92 7.42 -0.40 3.35
CA THR A 92 7.28 0.42 4.55
C THR A 92 7.61 1.85 4.18
N VAL A 93 6.73 2.80 4.51
CA VAL A 93 6.85 4.19 4.10
C VAL A 93 6.79 5.12 5.30
N TYR A 94 7.77 5.99 5.42
CA TYR A 94 7.87 7.03 6.46
C TYR A 94 7.78 8.39 5.79
N TYR A 95 6.84 9.22 6.17
CA TYR A 95 6.59 10.45 5.43
C TYR A 95 6.10 11.60 6.31
N GLY A 96 6.27 12.81 5.79
CA GLY A 96 5.73 13.99 6.43
C GLY A 96 5.59 15.15 5.46
N VAL A 97 4.77 16.13 5.84
CA VAL A 97 4.58 17.38 5.10
C VAL A 97 4.75 18.56 6.05
N VAL A 98 5.46 19.57 5.56
CA VAL A 98 5.76 20.80 6.29
C VAL A 98 5.71 22.01 5.37
N LEU A 99 5.81 23.22 5.94
CA LEU A 99 6.11 24.43 5.17
C LEU A 99 7.54 24.35 4.60
N PRO A 100 7.82 24.99 3.45
CA PRO A 100 9.12 24.85 2.76
C PRO A 100 10.34 25.21 3.62
N GLU A 101 10.22 26.16 4.54
CA GLU A 101 11.30 26.56 5.46
C GLU A 101 11.71 25.46 6.44
N PHE A 102 10.83 24.50 6.73
CA PHE A 102 11.11 23.37 7.63
C PHE A 102 11.52 22.08 6.89
N ALA A 103 11.51 22.07 5.55
CA ALA A 103 11.87 20.88 4.78
C ALA A 103 13.28 20.34 5.12
N PRO A 104 14.31 21.19 5.33
CA PRO A 104 15.64 20.71 5.74
C PRO A 104 15.64 20.00 7.10
N GLN A 105 14.86 20.50 8.06
CA GLN A 105 14.76 19.90 9.40
C GLN A 105 14.01 18.57 9.35
N LEU A 106 12.89 18.51 8.60
CA LEU A 106 12.13 17.28 8.42
C LEU A 106 12.98 16.20 7.73
N LEU A 107 13.76 16.58 6.72
CA LEU A 107 14.67 15.68 6.02
C LEU A 107 15.75 15.12 6.98
N GLU A 108 16.35 16.00 7.81
CA GLU A 108 17.38 15.61 8.78
C GLU A 108 16.80 14.65 9.83
N LEU A 109 15.61 14.95 10.35
CA LEU A 109 14.93 14.10 11.33
C LEU A 109 14.62 12.72 10.76
N TRP A 110 13.94 12.63 9.60
CA TRP A 110 13.66 11.34 8.99
C TRP A 110 14.92 10.55 8.65
N THR A 111 15.97 11.22 8.15
CA THR A 111 17.25 10.55 7.83
C THR A 111 17.91 9.97 9.08
N ASP A 112 17.84 10.65 10.20
CA ASP A 112 18.34 10.16 11.49
C ASP A 112 17.53 8.94 11.98
N LEU A 113 16.20 9.00 11.85
CA LEU A 113 15.31 7.92 12.27
C LEU A 113 15.44 6.65 11.42
N MET A 114 15.97 6.72 10.18
CA MET A 114 16.27 5.51 9.40
C MET A 114 17.31 4.59 10.06
N HIS A 115 18.01 5.08 11.10
CA HIS A 115 18.91 4.30 11.95
C HIS A 115 18.47 4.36 13.41
N PRO A 116 17.36 3.66 13.77
CA PRO A 116 16.85 3.67 15.14
C PRO A 116 17.84 3.03 16.11
N ALA A 117 17.86 3.53 17.33
CA ALA A 117 18.76 3.00 18.38
C ALA A 117 18.39 1.58 18.83
N LEU A 118 17.16 1.15 18.60
CA LEU A 118 16.64 -0.16 19.02
C LEU A 118 16.99 -0.47 20.50
N ARG A 119 16.76 0.49 21.42
CA ARG A 119 17.02 0.30 22.85
C ARG A 119 16.20 -0.87 23.38
N GLN A 120 16.80 -1.69 24.24
CA GLN A 120 16.14 -2.89 24.76
C GLN A 120 14.84 -2.54 25.51
N GLU A 121 14.83 -1.47 26.29
CA GLU A 121 13.63 -1.03 27.03
C GLU A 121 12.49 -0.62 26.11
N ASP A 122 12.81 0.13 25.05
CA ASP A 122 11.84 0.52 24.02
C ASP A 122 11.31 -0.70 23.28
N PHE A 123 12.19 -1.64 22.92
CA PHE A 123 11.82 -2.87 22.24
C PHE A 123 10.86 -3.72 23.08
N GLU A 124 11.13 -3.94 24.36
CA GLU A 124 10.24 -4.73 25.23
C GLU A 124 8.91 -4.02 25.46
N THR A 125 8.94 -2.71 25.62
CA THR A 125 7.70 -1.92 25.77
C THR A 125 6.85 -2.00 24.52
N GLU A 126 7.45 -1.78 23.36
CA GLU A 126 6.73 -1.74 22.09
C GLU A 126 6.24 -3.15 21.67
N LYS A 127 6.97 -4.21 22.04
CA LYS A 127 6.50 -5.58 21.86
C LYS A 127 5.12 -5.79 22.51
N GLN A 128 4.89 -5.24 23.71
CA GLN A 128 3.57 -5.36 24.35
C GLN A 128 2.51 -4.56 23.59
N VAL A 129 2.86 -3.38 23.09
CA VAL A 129 1.94 -2.55 22.25
C VAL A 129 1.52 -3.32 20.99
N ILE A 130 2.47 -3.95 20.30
CA ILE A 130 2.16 -4.77 19.09
C ILE A 130 1.26 -5.97 19.44
N LEU A 131 1.51 -6.65 20.57
CA LEU A 131 0.66 -7.75 21.02
C LEU A 131 -0.77 -7.29 21.35
N GLU A 132 -0.92 -6.12 21.96
CA GLU A 132 -2.24 -5.50 22.20
C GLU A 132 -2.93 -5.10 20.89
N GLU A 133 -2.16 -4.60 19.94
CA GLU A 133 -2.66 -4.24 18.60
C GLU A 133 -3.15 -5.49 17.86
N ILE A 134 -2.41 -6.59 17.86
CA ILE A 134 -2.88 -7.87 17.29
C ILE A 134 -4.20 -8.28 17.92
N ALA A 135 -4.35 -8.20 19.26
CA ALA A 135 -5.59 -8.52 19.94
C ALA A 135 -6.74 -7.59 19.50
N LEU A 136 -6.48 -6.30 19.36
CA LEU A 136 -7.45 -5.30 18.89
C LEU A 136 -7.93 -5.60 17.46
N TYR A 137 -7.01 -5.98 16.56
CA TYR A 137 -7.37 -6.34 15.19
C TYR A 137 -8.18 -7.62 15.12
N GLN A 138 -7.91 -8.59 16.01
CA GLN A 138 -8.74 -9.79 16.16
C GLN A 138 -10.17 -9.48 16.61
N ASP A 139 -10.48 -8.31 17.13
CA ASP A 139 -11.83 -7.86 17.44
C ASP A 139 -12.56 -7.24 16.24
N ARG A 140 -11.92 -7.20 15.07
CA ARG A 140 -12.43 -6.59 13.85
C ARG A 140 -12.58 -7.63 12.73
N PRO A 141 -13.76 -8.28 12.60
CA PRO A 141 -13.96 -9.35 11.62
C PRO A 141 -13.67 -8.95 10.16
N ASN A 142 -13.96 -7.68 9.80
CA ASN A 142 -13.65 -7.14 8.48
C ASN A 142 -12.14 -7.09 8.19
N VAL A 143 -11.30 -6.81 9.17
CA VAL A 143 -9.84 -6.86 9.02
C VAL A 143 -9.37 -8.30 8.92
N MET A 144 -9.87 -9.16 9.79
CA MET A 144 -9.53 -10.59 9.79
C MET A 144 -9.97 -11.30 8.52
N LEU A 145 -11.07 -10.85 7.90
CA LEU A 145 -11.51 -11.34 6.59
C LEU A 145 -10.40 -11.21 5.53
N PHE A 146 -9.76 -10.04 5.47
CA PHE A 146 -8.69 -9.80 4.49
C PHE A 146 -7.40 -10.49 4.89
N ASP A 147 -6.96 -10.37 6.13
CA ASP A 147 -5.72 -10.97 6.60
C ASP A 147 -5.72 -12.51 6.44
N TRP A 148 -6.75 -13.16 6.95
CA TRP A 148 -6.88 -14.62 6.84
C TRP A 148 -7.24 -15.08 5.43
N GLY A 149 -8.12 -14.34 4.74
CA GLY A 149 -8.48 -14.63 3.37
C GLY A 149 -7.29 -14.60 2.43
N ARG A 150 -6.43 -13.59 2.54
CA ARG A 150 -5.18 -13.49 1.79
C ARG A 150 -4.21 -14.63 2.12
N ALA A 151 -4.04 -14.94 3.40
CA ALA A 151 -3.18 -16.04 3.83
C ALA A 151 -3.61 -17.39 3.21
N ARG A 152 -4.93 -17.64 3.10
CA ARG A 152 -5.48 -18.85 2.48
C ARG A 152 -5.41 -18.81 0.96
N TYR A 153 -5.74 -17.68 0.36
CA TYR A 153 -5.66 -17.49 -1.08
C TYR A 153 -4.23 -17.67 -1.60
N PHE A 154 -3.26 -17.06 -0.95
CA PHE A 154 -1.86 -17.16 -1.36
C PHE A 154 -1.17 -18.48 -0.95
N ALA A 155 -1.82 -19.33 -0.13
CA ALA A 155 -1.43 -20.71 0.14
C ALA A 155 0.06 -20.91 0.50
N GLY A 156 0.56 -20.09 1.43
CA GLY A 156 1.97 -20.13 1.89
C GLY A 156 2.95 -19.31 1.03
N HIS A 157 2.50 -18.66 -0.03
CA HIS A 157 3.31 -17.67 -0.73
C HIS A 157 3.47 -16.41 0.14
N PRO A 158 4.64 -15.75 0.17
CA PRO A 158 4.92 -14.61 1.06
C PRO A 158 3.96 -13.41 0.96
N LEU A 159 3.25 -13.22 -0.16
CA LEU A 159 2.18 -12.21 -0.27
C LEU A 159 0.98 -12.47 0.65
N GLY A 160 0.87 -13.65 1.22
CA GLY A 160 -0.15 -14.00 2.20
C GLY A 160 0.31 -13.83 3.66
N ASN A 161 1.54 -13.37 3.90
CA ASN A 161 2.02 -13.10 5.26
C ASN A 161 1.26 -11.93 5.88
N SER A 162 0.81 -12.11 7.13
CA SER A 162 0.22 -11.01 7.90
C SER A 162 1.24 -9.92 8.18
N VAL A 163 0.86 -8.66 7.97
CA VAL A 163 1.72 -7.50 8.25
C VAL A 163 2.03 -7.39 9.75
N LEU A 164 1.06 -7.71 10.60
CA LEU A 164 1.23 -7.69 12.06
C LEU A 164 2.04 -8.87 12.60
N GLY A 165 2.24 -9.91 11.78
CA GLY A 165 2.76 -11.18 12.26
C GLY A 165 1.74 -11.94 13.10
N THR A 166 2.22 -12.73 14.04
CA THR A 166 1.42 -13.53 14.97
C THR A 166 1.83 -13.29 16.41
N VAL A 167 0.96 -13.56 17.36
CA VAL A 167 1.32 -13.53 18.80
C VAL A 167 2.57 -14.35 19.07
N GLN A 168 2.69 -15.53 18.43
CA GLN A 168 3.84 -16.41 18.61
C GLN A 168 5.13 -15.79 18.04
N SER A 169 5.12 -15.26 16.81
CA SER A 169 6.31 -14.69 16.18
C SER A 169 6.77 -13.43 16.91
N ILE A 170 5.85 -12.52 17.26
CA ILE A 170 6.18 -11.29 18.00
C ILE A 170 6.72 -11.59 19.39
N THR A 171 6.12 -12.56 20.12
CA THR A 171 6.62 -12.95 21.44
C THR A 171 8.04 -13.51 21.36
N ALA A 172 8.33 -14.33 20.35
CA ALA A 172 9.64 -14.95 20.14
C ALA A 172 10.69 -14.02 19.54
N LEU A 173 10.27 -12.95 18.84
CA LEU A 173 11.17 -12.02 18.16
C LEU A 173 12.15 -11.38 19.15
N THR A 174 13.43 -11.35 18.78
CA THR A 174 14.50 -10.68 19.55
C THR A 174 14.93 -9.37 18.90
N ARG A 175 15.47 -8.49 19.70
CA ARG A 175 16.06 -7.22 19.24
C ARG A 175 17.19 -7.47 18.22
N GLU A 176 17.99 -8.50 18.42
CA GLU A 176 19.11 -8.88 17.54
C GLU A 176 18.62 -9.34 16.16
N GLN A 177 17.50 -10.07 16.11
CA GLN A 177 16.86 -10.45 14.84
C GLN A 177 16.34 -9.20 14.12
N MET A 178 15.70 -8.27 14.83
CA MET A 178 15.25 -6.99 14.27
C MET A 178 16.42 -6.15 13.77
N ALA A 179 17.51 -6.05 14.53
CA ALA A 179 18.71 -5.31 14.11
C ALA A 179 19.34 -5.94 12.83
N SER A 180 19.37 -7.26 12.75
CA SER A 180 19.82 -7.98 11.54
C SER A 180 18.92 -7.68 10.34
N TYR A 181 17.59 -7.70 10.54
CA TYR A 181 16.62 -7.37 9.51
C TYR A 181 16.77 -5.91 9.04
N LEU A 182 16.89 -4.96 9.97
CA LEU A 182 17.16 -3.55 9.67
C LEU A 182 18.41 -3.40 8.78
N ALA A 183 19.53 -3.99 9.20
CA ALA A 183 20.80 -3.89 8.47
C ALA A 183 20.70 -4.47 7.04
N GLN A 184 19.92 -5.54 6.86
CA GLN A 184 19.72 -6.17 5.56
C GLN A 184 18.74 -5.39 4.68
N ARG A 185 17.58 -4.99 5.23
CA ARG A 185 16.44 -4.48 4.43
C ARG A 185 16.46 -2.97 4.26
N TYR A 186 17.08 -2.21 5.18
CA TYR A 186 17.18 -0.75 5.09
C TYR A 186 18.52 -0.29 4.45
N ALA A 187 19.12 -1.16 3.65
CA ALA A 187 20.26 -0.78 2.83
C ALA A 187 19.88 0.35 1.86
N PRO A 188 20.76 1.34 1.63
CA PRO A 188 20.46 2.51 0.80
C PRO A 188 19.89 2.17 -0.59
N SER A 189 20.38 1.10 -1.21
CA SER A 189 19.90 0.65 -2.54
C SER A 189 18.45 0.10 -2.52
N ASN A 190 17.90 -0.15 -1.33
CA ASN A 190 16.52 -0.59 -1.13
C ASN A 190 15.59 0.55 -0.70
N LEU A 191 16.13 1.76 -0.64
CA LEU A 191 15.43 2.97 -0.21
C LEU A 191 15.27 3.94 -1.38
N VAL A 192 14.11 4.58 -1.43
CA VAL A 192 13.86 5.75 -2.28
C VAL A 192 13.47 6.90 -1.37
N LEU A 193 14.23 7.98 -1.38
CA LEU A 193 13.81 9.25 -0.81
C LEU A 193 13.03 10.00 -1.87
N ALA A 194 11.73 10.17 -1.67
CA ALA A 194 10.87 10.91 -2.57
C ALA A 194 10.49 12.26 -1.94
N LEU A 195 10.35 13.28 -2.80
CA LEU A 195 9.90 14.61 -2.40
C LEU A 195 8.84 15.10 -3.40
N ALA A 196 7.90 15.91 -2.92
CA ALA A 196 6.92 16.57 -3.77
C ALA A 196 6.57 17.96 -3.22
N GLY A 197 6.32 18.92 -4.11
CA GLY A 197 5.94 20.28 -3.74
C GLY A 197 7.00 21.33 -4.00
N GLN A 198 7.11 22.34 -3.15
CA GLN A 198 8.07 23.44 -3.31
C GLN A 198 9.47 23.04 -2.82
N VAL A 199 10.14 22.18 -3.59
CA VAL A 199 11.45 21.60 -3.25
C VAL A 199 12.59 22.45 -3.81
N ASP A 200 13.57 22.79 -2.97
CA ASP A 200 14.90 23.27 -3.39
C ASP A 200 15.79 22.05 -3.66
N TRP A 201 15.85 21.63 -4.91
CA TRP A 201 16.52 20.38 -5.30
C TRP A 201 18.01 20.35 -4.97
N GLU A 202 18.74 21.38 -5.34
CA GLU A 202 20.21 21.38 -5.20
C GLU A 202 20.61 21.34 -3.71
N ARG A 203 19.98 22.18 -2.90
CA ARG A 203 20.17 22.17 -1.44
C ARG A 203 19.77 20.85 -0.80
N THR A 204 18.63 20.28 -1.23
CA THR A 204 18.14 18.98 -0.72
C THR A 204 19.14 17.88 -1.03
N LEU A 205 19.64 17.84 -2.27
CA LEU A 205 20.57 16.79 -2.71
C LEU A 205 21.90 16.85 -1.96
N GLU A 206 22.45 18.07 -1.78
CA GLU A 206 23.66 18.29 -0.98
C GLU A 206 23.46 17.83 0.48
N GLN A 207 22.33 18.19 1.07
CA GLN A 207 21.99 17.78 2.44
C GLN A 207 21.87 16.27 2.58
N VAL A 208 21.10 15.59 1.70
CA VAL A 208 20.95 14.13 1.71
C VAL A 208 22.31 13.46 1.55
N ALA A 209 23.12 13.89 0.59
CA ALA A 209 24.44 13.32 0.36
C ALA A 209 25.34 13.42 1.62
N SER A 210 25.28 14.56 2.31
CA SER A 210 26.02 14.78 3.57
C SER A 210 25.50 13.90 4.69
N LEU A 211 24.19 13.86 4.90
CA LEU A 211 23.56 13.10 5.99
C LEU A 211 23.72 11.59 5.83
N THR A 212 23.78 11.10 4.61
CA THR A 212 23.85 9.65 4.29
C THR A 212 25.26 9.18 3.89
N ALA A 213 26.28 10.05 3.99
CA ALA A 213 27.64 9.73 3.57
C ALA A 213 28.25 8.51 4.29
N SER A 214 27.88 8.30 5.56
CA SER A 214 28.35 7.19 6.39
C SER A 214 27.50 5.91 6.23
N TRP A 215 26.40 5.96 5.49
CA TRP A 215 25.53 4.79 5.34
C TRP A 215 26.26 3.69 4.58
N PRO A 216 26.25 2.45 5.11
CA PRO A 216 26.97 1.34 4.48
C PRO A 216 26.32 1.00 3.15
N ARG A 217 27.13 0.76 2.14
CA ARG A 217 26.62 0.17 0.90
C ARG A 217 26.08 -1.22 1.19
N GLY A 218 24.90 -1.52 0.70
CA GLY A 218 24.27 -2.82 0.85
C GLY A 218 23.30 -3.08 -0.28
N ARG A 219 22.92 -4.33 -0.45
CA ARG A 219 21.91 -4.73 -1.41
C ARG A 219 20.93 -5.66 -0.71
N ALA A 220 19.66 -5.26 -0.72
CA ALA A 220 18.56 -6.12 -0.31
C ALA A 220 18.00 -6.82 -1.56
N GLU A 221 17.87 -8.12 -1.48
CA GLU A 221 17.26 -8.92 -2.55
C GLU A 221 15.89 -9.41 -2.09
N ARG A 222 14.89 -9.33 -2.98
CA ARG A 222 13.58 -9.92 -2.78
C ARG A 222 13.49 -11.20 -3.58
N THR A 223 12.96 -12.24 -2.97
CA THR A 223 12.67 -13.50 -3.67
C THR A 223 11.28 -13.45 -4.28
N TYR A 224 11.14 -14.10 -5.44
CA TYR A 224 9.88 -14.17 -6.18
C TYR A 224 9.51 -15.64 -6.41
N PRO A 225 9.01 -16.35 -5.37
CA PRO A 225 8.55 -17.72 -5.55
C PRO A 225 7.36 -17.76 -6.51
N THR A 226 7.15 -18.93 -7.12
CA THR A 226 6.00 -19.13 -8.00
C THR A 226 4.69 -19.00 -7.23
N LEU A 227 3.78 -18.18 -7.75
CA LEU A 227 2.47 -17.97 -7.18
C LEU A 227 1.51 -19.06 -7.68
N ASN A 228 0.93 -19.82 -6.75
CA ASN A 228 -0.10 -20.81 -7.02
C ASN A 228 -1.27 -20.55 -6.05
N PRO A 229 -2.17 -19.60 -6.38
CA PRO A 229 -3.24 -19.21 -5.48
C PRO A 229 -4.28 -20.34 -5.33
N ALA A 230 -4.92 -20.39 -4.16
CA ALA A 230 -6.04 -21.30 -3.93
C ALA A 230 -7.23 -20.92 -4.81
N VAL A 231 -7.99 -21.95 -5.23
CA VAL A 231 -9.25 -21.81 -5.98
C VAL A 231 -10.33 -22.55 -5.21
N GLY A 232 -11.56 -22.06 -5.26
CA GLY A 232 -12.71 -22.69 -4.61
C GLY A 232 -13.32 -21.83 -3.50
N GLU A 233 -13.78 -22.45 -2.42
CA GLU A 233 -14.43 -21.72 -1.34
C GLU A 233 -14.07 -22.29 0.04
N LEU A 234 -14.02 -21.40 1.03
CA LEU A 234 -13.85 -21.74 2.43
C LEU A 234 -14.73 -20.84 3.30
N ARG A 235 -15.45 -21.45 4.20
CA ARG A 235 -16.30 -20.77 5.18
C ARG A 235 -15.82 -21.13 6.59
N GLU A 236 -15.44 -20.13 7.35
CA GLU A 236 -14.93 -20.31 8.71
C GLU A 236 -15.82 -19.63 9.74
N PRO A 237 -16.15 -20.30 10.85
CA PRO A 237 -16.83 -19.67 11.96
C PRO A 237 -15.87 -18.71 12.68
N TYR A 238 -16.36 -17.52 13.01
CA TYR A 238 -15.61 -16.53 13.76
C TYR A 238 -16.41 -16.06 14.97
N PRO A 239 -16.00 -16.40 16.21
CA PRO A 239 -16.80 -16.13 17.40
C PRO A 239 -17.10 -14.66 17.69
N LYS A 240 -16.27 -13.75 17.14
CA LYS A 240 -16.44 -12.31 17.30
C LYS A 240 -17.26 -11.68 16.17
N ALA A 241 -17.64 -12.45 15.17
CA ALA A 241 -18.50 -11.96 14.08
C ALA A 241 -19.98 -11.96 14.53
N THR A 242 -20.67 -10.86 14.30
CA THR A 242 -22.12 -10.73 14.46
C THR A 242 -22.84 -10.73 13.11
N GLN A 243 -22.10 -10.52 12.04
CA GLN A 243 -22.56 -10.56 10.65
C GLN A 243 -21.73 -11.56 9.84
N ALA A 244 -22.15 -11.81 8.62
CA ALA A 244 -21.34 -12.57 7.66
C ALA A 244 -20.50 -11.61 6.83
N TYR A 245 -19.21 -11.92 6.71
CA TYR A 245 -18.21 -11.19 5.96
C TYR A 245 -17.71 -12.08 4.83
N LEU A 246 -17.82 -11.59 3.60
CA LEU A 246 -17.41 -12.32 2.40
C LEU A 246 -16.25 -11.60 1.72
N ALA A 247 -15.27 -12.36 1.27
CA ALA A 247 -14.23 -11.90 0.36
C ALA A 247 -14.11 -12.83 -0.83
N VAL A 248 -13.81 -12.29 -2.00
CA VAL A 248 -13.44 -13.04 -3.18
C VAL A 248 -12.08 -12.54 -3.61
N PHE A 249 -11.14 -13.46 -3.82
CA PHE A 249 -9.81 -13.16 -4.36
C PHE A 249 -9.66 -13.85 -5.70
N ALA A 250 -9.15 -13.12 -6.69
CA ALA A 250 -8.94 -13.63 -8.04
C ALA A 250 -7.60 -13.14 -8.62
N PRO A 251 -6.95 -13.89 -9.52
CA PRO A 251 -5.71 -13.46 -10.13
C PRO A 251 -5.83 -12.10 -10.80
N GLY A 252 -4.95 -11.17 -10.45
CA GLY A 252 -4.85 -9.83 -11.00
C GLY A 252 -3.57 -9.60 -11.80
N VAL A 253 -3.38 -8.39 -12.28
CA VAL A 253 -2.16 -7.98 -12.98
C VAL A 253 -1.15 -7.34 -12.03
N SER A 254 0.13 -7.41 -12.35
CA SER A 254 1.18 -6.79 -11.53
C SER A 254 1.26 -5.27 -11.68
N ALA A 255 1.99 -4.62 -10.78
CA ALA A 255 2.27 -3.19 -10.85
C ALA A 255 3.04 -2.80 -12.13
N GLN A 256 3.77 -3.73 -12.74
CA GLN A 256 4.54 -3.54 -13.97
C GLN A 256 3.71 -3.78 -15.24
N ASP A 257 2.55 -4.43 -15.13
CA ASP A 257 1.71 -4.74 -16.31
C ASP A 257 1.18 -3.43 -16.93
N PRO A 258 1.33 -3.21 -18.23
CA PRO A 258 0.78 -2.03 -18.89
C PRO A 258 -0.75 -1.92 -18.79
N ARG A 259 -1.45 -3.04 -18.58
CA ARG A 259 -2.91 -3.09 -18.41
C ARG A 259 -3.38 -2.71 -17.00
N ARG A 260 -2.50 -2.31 -16.07
CA ARG A 260 -2.86 -1.93 -14.69
C ARG A 260 -3.96 -0.85 -14.63
N TYR A 261 -4.00 0.07 -15.60
CA TYR A 261 -5.06 1.08 -15.67
C TYR A 261 -6.41 0.49 -16.07
N ALA A 262 -6.42 -0.48 -16.98
CA ALA A 262 -7.62 -1.24 -17.33
C ALA A 262 -8.09 -2.09 -16.14
N ALA A 263 -7.17 -2.64 -15.35
CA ALA A 263 -7.51 -3.41 -14.14
C ALA A 263 -8.20 -2.54 -13.07
N HIS A 264 -7.72 -1.31 -12.82
CA HIS A 264 -8.41 -0.38 -11.94
C HIS A 264 -9.80 0.02 -12.47
N ILE A 265 -9.94 0.21 -13.78
CA ILE A 265 -11.24 0.48 -14.41
C ILE A 265 -12.18 -0.71 -14.21
N LEU A 266 -11.72 -1.94 -14.43
CA LEU A 266 -12.51 -3.15 -14.23
C LEU A 266 -13.01 -3.28 -12.78
N ALA A 267 -12.11 -3.07 -11.81
CA ALA A 267 -12.46 -3.08 -10.39
C ALA A 267 -13.49 -1.99 -10.03
N ASN A 268 -13.34 -0.79 -10.60
CA ASN A 268 -14.32 0.30 -10.41
C ASN A 268 -15.69 -0.04 -11.01
N ILE A 269 -15.74 -0.60 -12.22
CA ILE A 269 -17.00 -1.03 -12.85
C ILE A 269 -17.70 -2.08 -11.98
N LEU A 270 -16.93 -2.97 -11.35
CA LEU A 270 -17.47 -4.02 -10.51
C LEU A 270 -17.98 -3.49 -9.18
N GLY A 271 -17.17 -2.73 -8.44
CA GLY A 271 -17.38 -2.46 -7.02
C GLY A 271 -17.66 -1.02 -6.63
N GLU A 272 -17.78 -0.08 -7.57
CA GLU A 272 -18.01 1.33 -7.23
C GLU A 272 -19.35 1.55 -6.52
N GLU A 273 -19.33 2.27 -5.41
CA GLU A 273 -20.54 2.63 -4.66
C GLU A 273 -21.50 3.47 -5.51
N GLY A 274 -22.77 3.12 -5.49
CA GLY A 274 -23.85 3.81 -6.22
C GLY A 274 -23.88 3.57 -7.72
N SER A 275 -22.85 2.95 -8.34
CA SER A 275 -22.81 2.77 -9.80
C SER A 275 -22.17 1.48 -10.30
N GLY A 276 -21.49 0.73 -9.44
CA GLY A 276 -20.88 -0.56 -9.77
C GLY A 276 -21.93 -1.66 -9.94
N ARG A 277 -21.57 -2.74 -10.63
CA ARG A 277 -22.46 -3.88 -10.84
C ARG A 277 -22.91 -4.50 -9.52
N LEU A 278 -21.97 -4.68 -8.60
CA LEU A 278 -22.26 -5.28 -7.30
C LEU A 278 -23.17 -4.41 -6.42
N HIS A 279 -23.08 -3.09 -6.54
CA HIS A 279 -24.02 -2.20 -5.85
C HIS A 279 -25.46 -2.49 -6.25
N TRP A 280 -25.75 -2.55 -7.56
CA TRP A 280 -27.11 -2.80 -8.06
C TRP A 280 -27.58 -4.25 -7.84
N ALA A 281 -26.65 -5.21 -7.88
CA ALA A 281 -26.99 -6.60 -7.69
C ALA A 281 -27.27 -6.97 -6.23
N LEU A 282 -26.60 -6.28 -5.28
CA LEU A 282 -26.60 -6.65 -3.87
C LEU A 282 -27.13 -5.54 -2.95
N THR A 283 -26.51 -4.35 -2.95
CA THR A 283 -26.86 -3.29 -2.00
C THR A 283 -28.25 -2.71 -2.29
N ASP A 284 -28.55 -2.41 -3.55
CA ASP A 284 -29.84 -1.87 -3.97
C ASP A 284 -31.01 -2.85 -3.68
N LYS A 285 -30.72 -4.15 -3.66
CA LYS A 285 -31.69 -5.20 -3.31
C LYS A 285 -31.75 -5.51 -1.82
N GLY A 286 -30.97 -4.82 -0.98
CA GLY A 286 -30.92 -5.04 0.45
C GLY A 286 -30.33 -6.40 0.87
N LEU A 287 -29.57 -7.05 -0.01
CA LEU A 287 -28.92 -8.32 0.27
C LEU A 287 -27.64 -8.15 1.09
N VAL A 288 -26.98 -6.99 1.00
CA VAL A 288 -25.76 -6.67 1.76
C VAL A 288 -25.83 -5.24 2.30
N GLU A 289 -25.15 -4.99 3.41
CA GLU A 289 -24.99 -3.64 3.97
C GLU A 289 -23.95 -2.84 3.20
N SER A 290 -22.87 -3.50 2.81
CA SER A 290 -21.79 -2.91 2.03
C SER A 290 -21.18 -3.93 1.06
N VAL A 291 -20.73 -3.46 -0.07
CA VAL A 291 -19.97 -4.23 -1.06
C VAL A 291 -18.99 -3.32 -1.78
N GLY A 292 -17.83 -3.84 -2.10
CA GLY A 292 -16.83 -3.14 -2.90
C GLY A 292 -15.91 -4.10 -3.61
N ALA A 293 -15.17 -3.59 -4.58
CA ALA A 293 -14.14 -4.34 -5.28
C ALA A 293 -12.92 -3.46 -5.54
N GLY A 294 -11.75 -4.09 -5.63
CA GLY A 294 -10.50 -3.43 -5.92
C GLY A 294 -9.52 -4.35 -6.63
N VAL A 295 -8.36 -3.82 -6.92
CA VAL A 295 -7.21 -4.55 -7.40
C VAL A 295 -5.97 -4.09 -6.64
N ASP A 296 -5.26 -5.02 -6.03
CA ASP A 296 -3.94 -4.81 -5.44
C ASP A 296 -2.88 -5.19 -6.47
N LEU A 297 -2.09 -4.19 -6.85
CA LEU A 297 -1.00 -4.33 -7.81
C LEU A 297 0.29 -4.55 -7.02
N ALA A 298 0.78 -5.77 -7.00
CA ALA A 298 2.02 -6.14 -6.31
C ALA A 298 3.21 -6.25 -7.28
N ASP A 299 4.41 -6.40 -6.73
CA ASP A 299 5.65 -6.61 -7.48
C ASP A 299 5.61 -7.99 -8.16
N LEU A 300 5.51 -8.01 -9.48
CA LEU A 300 5.35 -9.18 -10.34
C LEU A 300 4.12 -10.06 -10.04
N ALA A 301 3.15 -9.54 -9.32
CA ALA A 301 1.89 -10.22 -9.00
C ALA A 301 0.75 -9.21 -8.87
N GLY A 302 -0.47 -9.70 -8.75
CA GLY A 302 -1.63 -8.87 -8.43
C GLY A 302 -2.84 -9.71 -8.06
N VAL A 303 -3.80 -9.08 -7.41
CA VAL A 303 -5.03 -9.74 -6.98
C VAL A 303 -6.22 -8.80 -7.12
N TYR A 304 -7.27 -9.25 -7.80
CA TYR A 304 -8.59 -8.64 -7.65
C TYR A 304 -9.21 -9.11 -6.36
N TYR A 305 -9.86 -8.22 -5.65
CA TYR A 305 -10.63 -8.56 -4.48
C TYR A 305 -12.04 -7.96 -4.55
N VAL A 306 -12.99 -8.68 -4.00
CA VAL A 306 -14.34 -8.20 -3.69
C VAL A 306 -14.56 -8.43 -2.21
N TYR A 307 -15.25 -7.53 -1.54
CA TYR A 307 -15.71 -7.73 -0.17
C TYR A 307 -17.19 -7.40 -0.07
N ALA A 308 -17.89 -8.09 0.83
CA ALA A 308 -19.26 -7.76 1.19
C ALA A 308 -19.51 -8.08 2.67
N GLN A 309 -20.46 -7.34 3.26
CA GLN A 309 -20.92 -7.54 4.63
C GLN A 309 -22.44 -7.66 4.62
N THR A 310 -22.97 -8.68 5.28
CA THR A 310 -24.39 -9.00 5.24
C THR A 310 -24.89 -9.65 6.53
N ASP A 311 -26.21 -9.66 6.71
CA ASP A 311 -26.85 -10.51 7.70
C ASP A 311 -26.51 -12.00 7.44
N PRO A 312 -26.22 -12.80 8.47
CA PRO A 312 -25.95 -14.22 8.31
C PRO A 312 -27.02 -15.01 7.54
N ALA A 313 -28.28 -14.59 7.64
CA ALA A 313 -29.38 -15.22 6.90
C ALA A 313 -29.31 -14.98 5.38
N ASN A 314 -28.62 -13.93 4.93
CA ASN A 314 -28.47 -13.60 3.52
C ASN A 314 -27.13 -14.09 2.93
N GLU A 315 -26.23 -14.66 3.73
CA GLU A 315 -24.85 -15.00 3.29
C GLU A 315 -24.83 -15.87 2.05
N GLU A 316 -25.61 -16.97 2.03
CA GLU A 316 -25.65 -17.89 0.88
C GLU A 316 -26.19 -17.22 -0.38
N VAL A 317 -27.23 -16.39 -0.24
CA VAL A 317 -27.84 -15.68 -1.39
C VAL A 317 -26.87 -14.61 -1.89
N ALA A 318 -26.25 -13.84 -1.01
CA ALA A 318 -25.26 -12.83 -1.38
C ALA A 318 -24.06 -13.45 -2.11
N ARG A 319 -23.54 -14.58 -1.61
CA ARG A 319 -22.45 -15.33 -2.23
C ARG A 319 -22.84 -15.87 -3.63
N ALA A 320 -24.06 -16.39 -3.77
CA ALA A 320 -24.56 -16.86 -5.07
C ALA A 320 -24.67 -15.72 -6.09
N VAL A 321 -25.21 -14.57 -5.69
CA VAL A 321 -25.31 -13.37 -6.54
C VAL A 321 -23.93 -12.83 -6.91
N LEU A 322 -22.98 -12.78 -5.93
CA LEU A 322 -21.59 -12.42 -6.24
C LEU A 322 -21.00 -13.29 -7.32
N ARG A 323 -21.16 -14.62 -7.21
CA ARG A 323 -20.66 -15.58 -8.22
C ARG A 323 -21.30 -15.34 -9.58
N GLU A 324 -22.61 -15.19 -9.64
CA GLU A 324 -23.36 -14.93 -10.88
C GLU A 324 -22.87 -13.65 -11.56
N GLU A 325 -22.68 -12.55 -10.82
CA GLU A 325 -22.21 -11.28 -11.38
C GLU A 325 -20.76 -11.38 -11.93
N LEU A 326 -19.88 -12.11 -11.25
CA LEU A 326 -18.51 -12.35 -11.71
C LEU A 326 -18.50 -13.22 -12.98
N GLU A 327 -19.30 -14.28 -13.02
CA GLU A 327 -19.47 -15.13 -14.21
C GLU A 327 -20.09 -14.34 -15.39
N CYS A 328 -21.11 -13.52 -15.12
CA CYS A 328 -21.70 -12.63 -16.11
C CYS A 328 -20.67 -11.63 -16.66
N LEU A 329 -19.81 -11.06 -15.80
CA LEU A 329 -18.76 -10.16 -16.22
C LEU A 329 -17.76 -10.85 -17.16
N GLU A 330 -17.32 -12.06 -16.85
CA GLU A 330 -16.41 -12.83 -17.73
C GLU A 330 -17.08 -13.22 -19.05
N ARG A 331 -18.34 -13.63 -18.99
CA ARG A 331 -19.05 -14.12 -20.18
C ARG A 331 -19.42 -13.02 -21.15
N PHE A 332 -19.87 -11.87 -20.66
CA PHE A 332 -20.45 -10.82 -21.50
C PHE A 332 -19.57 -9.58 -21.60
N GLY A 333 -18.51 -9.49 -20.79
CA GLY A 333 -17.60 -8.36 -20.78
C GLY A 333 -18.21 -7.10 -20.18
N VAL A 334 -17.53 -6.00 -20.46
CA VAL A 334 -17.86 -4.64 -20.01
C VAL A 334 -18.58 -3.88 -21.12
N ARG A 335 -19.60 -3.10 -20.77
CA ARG A 335 -20.33 -2.23 -21.72
C ARG A 335 -19.63 -0.87 -21.87
N ALA A 336 -19.80 -0.22 -23.02
CA ALA A 336 -19.19 1.07 -23.31
C ALA A 336 -19.56 2.15 -22.29
N GLU A 337 -20.80 2.16 -21.83
CA GLU A 337 -21.27 3.13 -20.83
C GLU A 337 -20.62 2.94 -19.44
N GLU A 338 -20.36 1.69 -19.03
CA GLU A 338 -19.67 1.35 -17.80
C GLU A 338 -18.22 1.84 -17.86
N LEU A 339 -17.55 1.59 -18.99
CA LEU A 339 -16.20 2.05 -19.26
C LEU A 339 -16.08 3.58 -19.12
N GLU A 340 -16.95 4.33 -19.81
CA GLU A 340 -16.88 5.79 -19.81
C GLU A 340 -17.17 6.38 -18.41
N ARG A 341 -18.10 5.81 -17.65
CA ARG A 341 -18.35 6.23 -16.26
C ARG A 341 -17.13 5.98 -15.38
N ALA A 342 -16.53 4.79 -15.44
CA ALA A 342 -15.36 4.45 -14.65
C ALA A 342 -14.16 5.32 -15.00
N LYS A 343 -13.90 5.58 -16.29
CA LYS A 343 -12.84 6.50 -16.75
C LYS A 343 -13.03 7.92 -16.18
N ASN A 344 -14.25 8.44 -16.21
CA ASN A 344 -14.53 9.76 -15.67
C ASN A 344 -14.29 9.83 -14.16
N LYS A 345 -14.74 8.83 -13.38
CA LYS A 345 -14.51 8.77 -11.93
C LYS A 345 -13.01 8.69 -11.60
N LEU A 346 -12.29 7.78 -12.25
CA LEU A 346 -10.85 7.63 -12.02
C LEU A 346 -10.07 8.88 -12.44
N ALA A 347 -10.42 9.50 -13.58
CA ALA A 347 -9.78 10.73 -14.01
C ALA A 347 -10.03 11.88 -13.02
N THR A 348 -11.24 12.00 -12.46
CA THR A 348 -11.55 12.99 -11.41
C THR A 348 -10.76 12.71 -10.13
N GLY A 349 -10.72 11.46 -9.68
CA GLY A 349 -9.92 11.05 -8.53
C GLY A 349 -8.43 11.37 -8.69
N LEU A 350 -7.88 11.15 -9.89
CA LEU A 350 -6.49 11.51 -10.21
C LEU A 350 -6.24 13.02 -10.11
N VAL A 351 -7.18 13.86 -10.56
CA VAL A 351 -7.04 15.33 -10.42
C VAL A 351 -6.98 15.70 -8.94
N PHE A 352 -7.90 15.21 -8.14
CA PHE A 352 -7.90 15.48 -6.70
C PHE A 352 -6.64 14.96 -6.00
N ALA A 353 -6.19 13.76 -6.36
CA ALA A 353 -4.91 13.21 -5.87
C ALA A 353 -3.69 14.03 -6.33
N GLY A 354 -3.84 14.90 -7.33
CA GLY A 354 -2.79 15.80 -7.79
C GLY A 354 -2.70 17.15 -7.06
N GLU A 355 -3.70 17.49 -6.22
CA GLU A 355 -3.81 18.83 -5.64
C GLU A 355 -2.85 19.08 -4.48
N THR A 356 -2.46 18.05 -3.74
CA THR A 356 -1.59 18.20 -2.57
C THR A 356 -0.22 17.55 -2.75
N PRO A 357 0.86 18.17 -2.23
CA PRO A 357 2.19 17.56 -2.23
C PRO A 357 2.23 16.17 -1.59
N MET A 358 1.43 15.93 -0.52
CA MET A 358 1.36 14.65 0.15
C MET A 358 0.85 13.53 -0.79
N GLN A 359 -0.26 13.78 -1.47
CA GLN A 359 -0.82 12.80 -2.40
C GLN A 359 0.11 12.56 -3.60
N ARG A 360 0.79 13.62 -4.08
CA ARG A 360 1.81 13.49 -5.13
C ARG A 360 3.01 12.68 -4.65
N LEU A 361 3.49 12.92 -3.43
CA LEU A 361 4.56 12.14 -2.82
C LEU A 361 4.24 10.64 -2.86
N MET A 362 3.04 10.26 -2.37
CA MET A 362 2.61 8.86 -2.34
C MET A 362 2.53 8.26 -3.74
N SER A 363 1.88 8.96 -4.67
CA SER A 363 1.74 8.49 -6.05
C SER A 363 3.09 8.29 -6.75
N VAL A 364 3.99 9.26 -6.63
CA VAL A 364 5.31 9.23 -7.28
C VAL A 364 6.22 8.19 -6.60
N GLY A 365 6.26 8.16 -5.27
CA GLY A 365 7.11 7.24 -4.51
C GLY A 365 6.72 5.78 -4.73
N ILE A 366 5.43 5.44 -4.62
CA ILE A 366 4.94 4.08 -4.84
C ILE A 366 5.15 3.64 -6.29
N ASN A 367 4.80 4.49 -7.27
CA ASN A 367 5.06 4.13 -8.66
C ASN A 367 6.56 3.89 -8.92
N TYR A 368 7.42 4.74 -8.33
CA TYR A 368 8.86 4.63 -8.55
C TYR A 368 9.45 3.36 -7.91
N ILE A 369 9.00 2.96 -6.74
CA ILE A 369 9.47 1.72 -6.07
C ILE A 369 9.20 0.46 -6.91
N TYR A 370 8.05 0.42 -7.61
CA TYR A 370 7.68 -0.71 -8.46
C TYR A 370 8.26 -0.63 -9.87
N ASN A 371 8.23 0.54 -10.49
CA ASN A 371 8.49 0.69 -11.93
C ASN A 371 9.81 1.41 -12.25
N GLN A 372 10.47 2.02 -11.25
CA GLN A 372 11.68 2.83 -11.41
C GLN A 372 11.55 3.93 -12.48
N THR A 373 10.33 4.40 -12.68
CA THR A 373 9.99 5.42 -13.67
C THR A 373 9.07 6.48 -13.06
N TYR A 374 9.20 7.69 -13.57
CA TYR A 374 8.29 8.77 -13.23
C TYR A 374 7.21 8.90 -14.31
N GLU A 375 5.96 8.98 -13.86
CA GLU A 375 4.82 9.29 -14.73
C GLU A 375 4.16 10.59 -14.24
N PRO A 376 4.18 11.67 -15.06
CA PRO A 376 3.43 12.89 -14.74
C PRO A 376 1.93 12.59 -14.59
N LEU A 377 1.26 13.31 -13.71
CA LEU A 377 -0.19 13.14 -13.50
C LEU A 377 -0.99 13.26 -14.79
N SER A 378 -0.60 14.19 -15.67
CA SER A 378 -1.21 14.37 -17.00
C SER A 378 -1.08 13.13 -17.88
N GLU A 379 0.06 12.43 -17.80
CA GLU A 379 0.30 11.19 -18.54
C GLU A 379 -0.52 10.04 -17.97
N VAL A 380 -0.61 9.91 -16.64
CA VAL A 380 -1.48 8.91 -15.98
C VAL A 380 -2.93 9.14 -16.39
N ALA A 381 -3.42 10.38 -16.32
CA ALA A 381 -4.77 10.73 -16.74
C ALA A 381 -5.02 10.44 -18.24
N ARG A 382 -4.03 10.70 -19.10
CA ARG A 382 -4.09 10.35 -20.52
C ARG A 382 -4.20 8.85 -20.74
N LYS A 383 -3.40 8.05 -20.01
CA LYS A 383 -3.43 6.58 -20.07
C LYS A 383 -4.78 6.02 -19.62
N VAL A 384 -5.34 6.52 -18.52
CA VAL A 384 -6.68 6.12 -18.05
C VAL A 384 -7.75 6.44 -19.10
N ARG A 385 -7.72 7.64 -19.69
CA ARG A 385 -8.68 8.02 -20.73
C ARG A 385 -8.51 7.24 -22.04
N ALA A 386 -7.30 6.79 -22.34
CA ALA A 386 -6.99 6.02 -23.55
C ALA A 386 -7.40 4.54 -23.47
N VAL A 387 -7.74 4.02 -22.27
CA VAL A 387 -8.19 2.64 -22.10
C VAL A 387 -9.43 2.38 -22.95
N THR A 388 -9.39 1.31 -23.71
CA THR A 388 -10.47 0.87 -24.61
C THR A 388 -11.28 -0.28 -24.01
N LEU A 389 -12.44 -0.59 -24.60
CA LEU A 389 -13.21 -1.79 -24.25
C LEU A 389 -12.38 -3.07 -24.45
N HIS A 390 -11.57 -3.10 -25.51
CA HIS A 390 -10.69 -4.24 -25.76
C HIS A 390 -9.68 -4.44 -24.64
N ASP A 391 -9.05 -3.34 -24.13
CA ASP A 391 -8.07 -3.43 -23.04
C ASP A 391 -8.69 -4.02 -21.77
N VAL A 392 -9.90 -3.58 -21.41
CA VAL A 392 -10.59 -4.11 -20.22
C VAL A 392 -11.05 -5.54 -20.43
N ASN A 393 -11.66 -5.85 -21.59
CA ASN A 393 -12.16 -7.20 -21.87
C ASN A 393 -11.03 -8.21 -22.06
N SER A 394 -9.84 -7.79 -22.50
CA SER A 394 -8.66 -8.67 -22.59
C SER A 394 -8.20 -9.19 -21.22
N LEU A 395 -8.51 -8.49 -20.11
CA LEU A 395 -8.25 -8.99 -18.77
C LEU A 395 -9.17 -10.16 -18.41
N LEU A 396 -10.37 -10.20 -18.97
CA LEU A 396 -11.37 -11.25 -18.73
C LEU A 396 -11.13 -12.51 -19.56
N GLU A 397 -10.33 -12.43 -20.63
CA GLU A 397 -9.96 -13.60 -21.47
C GLU A 397 -9.23 -14.68 -20.68
N ALA A 398 -8.46 -14.28 -19.65
CA ALA A 398 -7.80 -15.21 -18.74
C ALA A 398 -8.73 -15.86 -17.72
N GLN A 399 -10.02 -15.48 -17.71
CA GLN A 399 -11.04 -15.95 -16.77
C GLN A 399 -10.60 -15.88 -15.30
N PRO A 400 -10.16 -14.70 -14.81
CA PRO A 400 -9.61 -14.58 -13.46
C PRO A 400 -10.62 -14.92 -12.38
N PHE A 401 -11.90 -14.60 -12.58
CA PHE A 401 -12.95 -14.84 -11.58
C PHE A 401 -13.43 -16.30 -11.56
N SER A 402 -13.29 -17.04 -12.66
CA SER A 402 -13.48 -18.50 -12.69
C SER A 402 -12.40 -19.24 -11.90
N GLN A 403 -11.25 -18.58 -11.63
CA GLN A 403 -10.16 -19.08 -10.79
C GLN A 403 -10.15 -18.43 -9.40
N SER A 404 -11.29 -17.91 -8.95
CA SER A 404 -11.38 -17.18 -7.68
C SER A 404 -11.45 -18.11 -6.46
N PHE A 405 -11.07 -17.54 -5.33
CA PHE A 405 -11.23 -18.13 -4.01
C PHE A 405 -12.24 -17.29 -3.22
N PHE A 406 -13.35 -17.93 -2.86
CA PHE A 406 -14.38 -17.34 -2.01
C PHE A 406 -14.06 -17.66 -0.55
N TYR A 407 -13.99 -16.65 0.28
CA TYR A 407 -13.73 -16.78 1.69
C TYR A 407 -14.80 -16.07 2.51
N SER A 408 -15.35 -16.77 3.50
CA SER A 408 -16.37 -16.19 4.38
C SER A 408 -16.01 -16.38 5.84
N LEU A 409 -16.13 -15.31 6.63
CA LEU A 409 -16.18 -15.34 8.07
C LEU A 409 -17.64 -15.17 8.52
N VAL A 410 -18.14 -16.11 9.31
CA VAL A 410 -19.53 -16.13 9.76
C VAL A 410 -19.61 -16.26 11.25
N PRO A 411 -20.72 -15.84 11.91
CA PRO A 411 -20.95 -16.11 13.32
C PRO A 411 -20.80 -17.59 13.65
N ALA A 412 -20.23 -17.89 14.84
CA ALA A 412 -19.98 -19.27 15.30
C ALA A 412 -21.27 -19.97 15.78
#